data_2ebfdc5bceddfd23789ded3368730585
#
_entry.id   2ebfdc5bceddfd23789ded3368730585
#
_cell.length_a   1.000
_cell.length_b   1.000
_cell.length_c   1.000
_cell.angle_alpha   90.00
_cell.angle_beta   90.00
_cell.angle_gamma   90.00
#
_symmetry.space_group_name_H-M   'P 1'
#
loop_
_entity.id
_entity.type
_entity.pdbx_description
1 polymer ?
#
loop_
_entity_poly.entity_id
_entity_poly.type
_entity_poly.pdbx_seq_one_letter_code
_entity_poly.pdbx_strand_id
1 'polypeptide(L)'
;VPIVRMTDLDLAGKRVLIREDLNVPIDDGRITSELRILAALPTLKLALEKGAAVMVTSHLGRPKEGQWSQADSLAPVAQRLSELLGIEVPLIKDWVGGVEVQPGQLVLLENCRMNVGEGKDDEALSKQYAALCDVFVMDAFGTAHRAQASTHGAIRFAKVAAGGPLLMAELDALAKALEHPARPLLAIVAGSKVSTKLELLSSLVSKVDQLIVGGGIANTFIAAMGHSVGKSLVEPDLIDTAKQIMADAKARGADIPVPTDVVVAPAFAADAPATVKAVDAVDAGDMILDIGPDTAARYAELIKNAGTVVWNGPVGVFEFDAFGHGTQTLARAIAASKAFSIAGGGDTLAAVDKYGIADEVSYISTGGGAFLEFLEGKELPAVTALKQRAG
;
A
#
# COMPACT_ATOMS: atom_id res chain seq x y z
N VAL A 1 -6.30 21.15 0.03
CA VAL A 1 -7.74 21.27 0.24
C VAL A 1 -8.18 20.23 1.26
N PRO A 2 -8.89 20.62 2.32
CA PRO A 2 -9.32 19.68 3.34
C PRO A 2 -10.37 18.70 2.82
N ILE A 3 -10.46 17.55 3.48
CA ILE A 3 -11.49 16.55 3.24
C ILE A 3 -12.42 16.57 4.45
N VAL A 4 -13.73 16.47 4.22
CA VAL A 4 -14.69 16.28 5.31
C VAL A 4 -14.41 14.93 5.98
N ARG A 5 -14.21 14.95 7.30
CA ARG A 5 -13.90 13.73 8.05
C ARG A 5 -15.16 13.17 8.70
N MET A 6 -15.35 11.85 8.61
CA MET A 6 -16.46 11.16 9.26
C MET A 6 -16.51 11.47 10.77
N THR A 7 -15.34 11.57 11.39
CA THR A 7 -15.21 11.84 12.83
C THR A 7 -15.80 13.19 13.25
N ASP A 8 -15.92 14.15 12.34
CA ASP A 8 -16.44 15.50 12.60
C ASP A 8 -17.94 15.62 12.33
N LEU A 9 -18.57 14.56 11.83
CA LEU A 9 -20.00 14.58 11.47
C LEU A 9 -20.88 14.05 12.60
N ASP A 10 -22.09 14.61 12.70
CA ASP A 10 -23.17 14.02 13.46
C ASP A 10 -23.83 12.93 12.60
N LEU A 11 -23.70 11.69 13.03
CA LEU A 11 -24.24 10.52 12.32
C LEU A 11 -25.48 9.94 12.99
N ALA A 12 -25.94 10.51 14.11
CA ALA A 12 -27.06 9.96 14.86
C ALA A 12 -28.33 9.90 14.00
N GLY A 13 -28.92 8.72 13.89
CA GLY A 13 -30.11 8.47 13.12
C GLY A 13 -29.94 8.52 11.58
N LYS A 14 -28.74 8.75 11.10
CA LYS A 14 -28.47 8.86 9.66
C LYS A 14 -28.10 7.52 9.05
N ARG A 15 -28.50 7.35 7.78
CA ARG A 15 -28.06 6.20 6.98
C ARG A 15 -26.68 6.50 6.46
N VAL A 16 -25.71 5.67 6.83
CA VAL A 16 -24.30 5.85 6.47
C VAL A 16 -23.85 4.66 5.64
N LEU A 17 -23.42 4.91 4.41
CA LEU A 17 -22.82 3.91 3.53
C LEU A 17 -21.32 4.07 3.58
N ILE A 18 -20.63 3.04 4.06
CA ILE A 18 -19.18 3.04 4.23
C ILE A 18 -18.55 2.11 3.20
N ARG A 19 -17.67 2.66 2.36
CA ARG A 19 -16.86 1.86 1.43
C ARG A 19 -15.60 1.41 2.15
N GLU A 20 -15.55 0.13 2.48
CA GLU A 20 -14.40 -0.52 3.08
C GLU A 20 -13.64 -1.37 2.06
N ASP A 21 -12.44 -1.76 2.37
CA ASP A 21 -11.71 -2.81 1.68
C ASP A 21 -11.73 -4.07 2.54
N LEU A 22 -12.65 -4.96 2.23
CA LEU A 22 -12.82 -6.26 2.88
C LEU A 22 -12.44 -7.40 1.93
N ASN A 23 -11.61 -7.08 0.93
CA ASN A 23 -11.09 -8.05 -0.04
C ASN A 23 -10.02 -8.91 0.62
N VAL A 24 -10.45 -9.86 1.42
CA VAL A 24 -9.59 -10.78 2.14
C VAL A 24 -9.38 -12.06 1.34
N PRO A 25 -8.23 -12.75 1.50
CA PRO A 25 -8.03 -14.04 0.86
C PRO A 25 -8.93 -15.10 1.50
N ILE A 26 -9.61 -15.84 0.66
CA ILE A 26 -10.51 -16.93 1.06
C ILE A 26 -10.05 -18.19 0.34
N ASP A 27 -9.82 -19.27 1.11
CA ASP A 27 -9.47 -20.58 0.60
C ASP A 27 -10.47 -21.59 1.15
N ASP A 28 -11.13 -22.31 0.25
CA ASP A 28 -12.16 -23.31 0.58
C ASP A 28 -13.21 -22.77 1.57
N GLY A 29 -13.72 -21.57 1.28
CA GLY A 29 -14.73 -20.89 2.10
C GLY A 29 -14.23 -20.32 3.42
N ARG A 30 -12.92 -20.38 3.69
CA ARG A 30 -12.30 -19.89 4.93
C ARG A 30 -11.43 -18.67 4.68
N ILE A 31 -11.57 -17.66 5.52
CA ILE A 31 -10.71 -16.49 5.50
C ILE A 31 -9.33 -16.88 6.04
N THR A 32 -8.29 -16.71 5.21
CA THR A 32 -6.91 -17.06 5.57
C THR A 32 -6.12 -15.89 6.16
N SER A 33 -6.58 -14.68 5.96
CA SER A 33 -6.05 -13.47 6.61
C SER A 33 -7.19 -12.49 6.84
N GLU A 34 -7.34 -12.01 8.06
CA GLU A 34 -8.39 -11.06 8.42
C GLU A 34 -7.87 -9.64 8.67
N LEU A 35 -6.64 -9.34 8.23
CA LEU A 35 -6.01 -8.04 8.50
C LEU A 35 -6.87 -6.86 8.04
N ARG A 36 -7.47 -6.94 6.85
CA ARG A 36 -8.32 -5.87 6.32
C ARG A 36 -9.62 -5.72 7.11
N ILE A 37 -10.18 -6.82 7.57
CA ILE A 37 -11.38 -6.80 8.43
C ILE A 37 -11.05 -6.10 9.74
N LEU A 38 -9.96 -6.49 10.39
CA LEU A 38 -9.52 -5.88 11.65
C LEU A 38 -9.21 -4.40 11.49
N ALA A 39 -8.61 -4.01 10.37
CA ALA A 39 -8.31 -2.61 10.08
C ALA A 39 -9.59 -1.76 9.91
N ALA A 40 -10.67 -2.33 9.40
CA ALA A 40 -11.94 -1.63 9.20
C ALA A 40 -12.78 -1.52 10.50
N LEU A 41 -12.55 -2.37 11.49
CA LEU A 41 -13.38 -2.41 12.69
C LEU A 41 -13.50 -1.07 13.43
N PRO A 42 -12.43 -0.30 13.65
CA PRO A 42 -12.56 0.99 14.35
C PRO A 42 -13.55 1.94 13.69
N THR A 43 -13.53 2.02 12.35
CA THR A 43 -14.49 2.85 11.60
C THR A 43 -15.93 2.37 11.82
N LEU A 44 -16.15 1.06 11.71
CA LEU A 44 -17.49 0.47 11.86
C LEU A 44 -18.02 0.65 13.28
N LYS A 45 -17.20 0.41 14.28
CA LYS A 45 -17.55 0.62 15.68
C LYS A 45 -17.89 2.07 15.96
N LEU A 46 -17.10 3.01 15.42
CA LEU A 46 -17.33 4.44 15.60
C LEU A 46 -18.69 4.87 15.00
N ALA A 47 -19.00 4.40 13.80
CA ALA A 47 -20.28 4.71 13.15
C ALA A 47 -21.46 4.19 13.98
N LEU A 48 -21.36 2.97 14.52
CA LEU A 48 -22.36 2.40 15.40
C LEU A 48 -22.49 3.18 16.72
N GLU A 49 -21.38 3.54 17.35
CA GLU A 49 -21.34 4.33 18.56
C GLU A 49 -21.98 5.72 18.38
N LYS A 50 -21.85 6.30 17.20
CA LYS A 50 -22.49 7.57 16.84
C LYS A 50 -23.98 7.45 16.55
N GLY A 51 -24.54 6.25 16.60
CA GLY A 51 -25.97 6.01 16.42
C GLY A 51 -26.42 5.96 14.97
N ALA A 52 -25.52 5.67 14.04
CA ALA A 52 -25.85 5.55 12.62
C ALA A 52 -26.57 4.24 12.29
N ALA A 53 -27.34 4.26 11.20
CA ALA A 53 -27.79 3.07 10.49
C ALA A 53 -26.72 2.75 9.44
N VAL A 54 -25.95 1.67 9.63
CA VAL A 54 -24.70 1.45 8.90
C VAL A 54 -24.87 0.40 7.79
N MET A 55 -24.52 0.80 6.58
CA MET A 55 -24.37 -0.09 5.43
C MET A 55 -22.91 -0.13 5.05
N VAL A 56 -22.36 -1.33 4.84
CA VAL A 56 -20.96 -1.50 4.43
C VAL A 56 -20.91 -2.11 3.05
N THR A 57 -20.15 -1.50 2.14
CA THR A 57 -19.91 -2.03 0.81
C THR A 57 -18.42 -2.30 0.60
N SER A 58 -18.11 -3.38 -0.11
CA SER A 58 -16.76 -3.77 -0.48
C SER A 58 -16.79 -4.64 -1.73
N HIS A 59 -15.65 -4.74 -2.37
CA HIS A 59 -15.41 -5.77 -3.37
C HIS A 59 -14.75 -6.99 -2.73
N LEU A 60 -14.82 -8.12 -3.42
CA LEU A 60 -14.09 -9.34 -3.10
C LEU A 60 -13.73 -10.03 -4.42
N GLY A 61 -12.44 -10.29 -4.65
CA GLY A 61 -11.97 -10.96 -5.85
C GLY A 61 -12.30 -10.19 -7.12
N ARG A 62 -12.52 -10.94 -8.20
CA ARG A 62 -12.80 -10.39 -9.53
C ARG A 62 -14.00 -11.11 -10.16
N PRO A 63 -15.19 -10.92 -9.59
CA PRO A 63 -16.40 -11.53 -10.16
C PRO A 63 -16.73 -10.91 -11.52
N LYS A 64 -17.54 -11.62 -12.28
CA LYS A 64 -18.11 -11.10 -13.51
C LYS A 64 -19.33 -10.23 -13.18
N GLU A 65 -19.37 -9.01 -13.69
CA GLU A 65 -20.50 -8.11 -13.48
C GLU A 65 -21.82 -8.74 -13.97
N GLY A 66 -22.87 -8.57 -13.18
CA GLY A 66 -24.18 -9.13 -13.46
C GLY A 66 -24.36 -10.60 -13.09
N GLN A 67 -23.33 -11.25 -12.55
CA GLN A 67 -23.38 -12.66 -12.18
C GLN A 67 -22.98 -12.85 -10.71
N TRP A 68 -23.90 -13.38 -9.92
CA TRP A 68 -23.59 -13.79 -8.56
C TRP A 68 -22.80 -15.11 -8.57
N SER A 69 -21.79 -15.19 -7.72
CA SER A 69 -20.96 -16.38 -7.54
C SER A 69 -20.72 -16.59 -6.05
N GLN A 70 -20.90 -17.81 -5.56
CA GLN A 70 -20.61 -18.14 -4.16
C GLN A 70 -19.14 -17.92 -3.82
N ALA A 71 -18.23 -18.20 -4.76
CA ALA A 71 -16.79 -18.02 -4.55
C ALA A 71 -16.40 -16.56 -4.28
N ASP A 72 -17.17 -15.61 -4.82
CA ASP A 72 -16.93 -14.18 -4.68
C ASP A 72 -17.90 -13.50 -3.69
N SER A 73 -18.67 -14.29 -2.93
CA SER A 73 -19.60 -13.77 -1.95
C SER A 73 -18.91 -13.30 -0.68
N LEU A 74 -19.37 -12.19 -0.13
CA LEU A 74 -18.92 -11.66 1.16
C LEU A 74 -19.55 -12.38 2.36
N ALA A 75 -20.28 -13.48 2.16
CA ALA A 75 -20.90 -14.21 3.26
C ALA A 75 -19.93 -14.61 4.38
N PRO A 76 -18.71 -15.12 4.11
CA PRO A 76 -17.75 -15.41 5.17
C PRO A 76 -17.31 -14.14 5.95
N VAL A 77 -17.23 -13.00 5.27
CA VAL A 77 -16.88 -11.72 5.88
C VAL A 77 -18.04 -11.23 6.80
N ALA A 78 -19.29 -11.37 6.36
CA ALA A 78 -20.46 -11.02 7.18
C ALA A 78 -20.48 -11.83 8.48
N GLN A 79 -20.21 -13.12 8.40
CA GLN A 79 -20.13 -13.99 9.58
C GLN A 79 -19.01 -13.54 10.53
N ARG A 80 -17.83 -13.24 9.99
CA ARG A 80 -16.70 -12.81 10.83
C ARG A 80 -16.94 -11.44 11.47
N LEU A 81 -17.55 -10.51 10.75
CA LEU A 81 -17.95 -9.22 11.30
C LEU A 81 -18.96 -9.38 12.44
N SER A 82 -19.92 -10.29 12.30
CA SER A 82 -20.88 -10.58 13.35
C SER A 82 -20.19 -11.04 14.64
N GLU A 83 -19.21 -11.93 14.52
CA GLU A 83 -18.43 -12.42 15.66
C GLU A 83 -17.62 -11.29 16.31
N LEU A 84 -16.92 -10.49 15.49
CA LEU A 84 -16.04 -9.44 15.99
C LEU A 84 -16.79 -8.25 16.60
N LEU A 85 -17.96 -7.92 16.07
CA LEU A 85 -18.78 -6.81 16.56
C LEU A 85 -19.75 -7.23 17.66
N GLY A 86 -19.98 -8.54 17.83
CA GLY A 86 -20.92 -9.05 18.82
C GLY A 86 -22.40 -8.73 18.53
N ILE A 87 -22.71 -8.46 17.26
CA ILE A 87 -24.07 -8.19 16.77
C ILE A 87 -24.32 -9.01 15.51
N GLU A 88 -25.58 -9.18 15.14
CA GLU A 88 -25.92 -9.77 13.84
C GLU A 88 -25.55 -8.80 12.72
N VAL A 89 -24.80 -9.29 11.71
CA VAL A 89 -24.46 -8.54 10.50
C VAL A 89 -25.05 -9.31 9.30
N PRO A 90 -26.28 -8.99 8.87
CA PRO A 90 -26.87 -9.62 7.69
C PRO A 90 -26.13 -9.27 6.43
N LEU A 91 -26.02 -10.23 5.51
CA LEU A 91 -25.58 -9.99 4.13
C LEU A 91 -26.79 -9.68 3.27
N ILE A 92 -26.81 -8.52 2.64
CA ILE A 92 -27.93 -8.12 1.77
C ILE A 92 -27.49 -8.34 0.32
N LYS A 93 -28.16 -9.26 -0.36
CA LYS A 93 -27.76 -9.68 -1.71
C LYS A 93 -28.20 -8.68 -2.78
N ASP A 94 -29.48 -8.31 -2.81
CA ASP A 94 -30.03 -7.36 -3.77
C ASP A 94 -30.26 -6.01 -3.09
N TRP A 95 -29.28 -5.13 -3.17
CA TRP A 95 -29.26 -3.92 -2.36
C TRP A 95 -29.30 -2.60 -3.15
N VAL A 96 -29.01 -2.63 -4.47
CA VAL A 96 -28.87 -1.40 -5.26
C VAL A 96 -30.16 -0.57 -5.28
N GLY A 97 -31.31 -1.23 -5.28
CA GLY A 97 -32.64 -0.59 -5.29
C GLY A 97 -33.13 -0.08 -3.94
N GLY A 98 -32.45 -0.39 -2.86
CA GLY A 98 -32.83 0.02 -1.51
C GLY A 98 -32.43 -0.96 -0.45
N VAL A 99 -32.18 -0.46 0.74
CA VAL A 99 -31.79 -1.25 1.92
C VAL A 99 -32.54 -0.75 3.15
N GLU A 100 -33.09 -1.68 3.92
CA GLU A 100 -33.66 -1.37 5.22
C GLU A 100 -32.62 -1.62 6.31
N VAL A 101 -32.29 -0.58 7.06
CA VAL A 101 -31.36 -0.63 8.18
C VAL A 101 -31.76 0.43 9.19
N GLN A 102 -31.74 0.08 10.48
CA GLN A 102 -32.11 0.98 11.57
C GLN A 102 -30.86 1.49 12.29
N PRO A 103 -30.96 2.66 12.97
CA PRO A 103 -29.85 3.13 13.82
C PRO A 103 -29.42 2.05 14.82
N GLY A 104 -28.11 1.85 14.93
CA GLY A 104 -27.52 0.81 15.76
C GLY A 104 -27.37 -0.55 15.08
N GLN A 105 -27.90 -0.70 13.88
CA GLN A 105 -27.72 -1.88 13.04
C GLN A 105 -26.62 -1.67 12.01
N LEU A 106 -25.97 -2.76 11.62
CA LEU A 106 -24.99 -2.79 10.54
C LEU A 106 -25.32 -3.94 9.60
N VAL A 107 -25.42 -3.65 8.32
CA VAL A 107 -25.60 -4.66 7.27
C VAL A 107 -24.41 -4.62 6.31
N LEU A 108 -24.01 -5.80 5.83
CA LEU A 108 -22.99 -5.93 4.78
C LEU A 108 -23.70 -6.16 3.45
N LEU A 109 -23.39 -5.30 2.46
CA LEU A 109 -23.93 -5.40 1.13
C LEU A 109 -23.08 -6.37 0.31
N GLU A 110 -23.74 -7.23 -0.48
CA GLU A 110 -23.01 -8.21 -1.30
C GLU A 110 -22.06 -7.50 -2.28
N ASN A 111 -20.98 -8.17 -2.61
CA ASN A 111 -19.87 -7.73 -3.45
C ASN A 111 -20.27 -6.71 -4.53
N CYS A 112 -19.80 -5.48 -4.37
CA CYS A 112 -20.17 -4.38 -5.29
C CYS A 112 -19.67 -4.61 -6.72
N ARG A 113 -18.62 -5.42 -6.92
CA ARG A 113 -18.15 -5.76 -8.26
C ARG A 113 -19.07 -6.69 -9.04
N MET A 114 -20.08 -7.24 -8.39
CA MET A 114 -21.15 -7.98 -9.07
C MET A 114 -22.17 -7.04 -9.75
N ASN A 115 -22.19 -5.76 -9.42
CA ASN A 115 -23.10 -4.80 -10.01
C ASN A 115 -22.64 -4.35 -11.38
N VAL A 116 -23.52 -4.39 -12.36
CA VAL A 116 -23.25 -3.90 -13.71
C VAL A 116 -23.00 -2.39 -13.67
N GLY A 117 -21.85 -1.97 -14.18
CA GLY A 117 -21.45 -0.57 -14.20
C GLY A 117 -20.47 -0.17 -13.09
N GLU A 118 -20.19 -1.05 -12.13
CA GLU A 118 -19.26 -0.75 -11.04
C GLU A 118 -17.87 -0.36 -11.57
N GLY A 119 -17.29 -1.19 -12.43
CA GLY A 119 -15.94 -0.99 -12.95
C GLY A 119 -15.81 0.22 -13.86
N LYS A 120 -16.90 0.65 -14.51
CA LYS A 120 -16.93 1.77 -15.44
C LYS A 120 -17.28 3.09 -14.78
N ASP A 121 -17.44 3.11 -13.46
CA ASP A 121 -17.88 4.30 -12.74
C ASP A 121 -19.22 4.85 -13.31
N ASP A 122 -20.14 3.95 -13.58
CA ASP A 122 -21.42 4.27 -14.23
C ASP A 122 -22.20 5.31 -13.41
N GLU A 123 -22.66 6.37 -14.07
CA GLU A 123 -23.34 7.47 -13.40
C GLU A 123 -24.65 7.05 -12.75
N ALA A 124 -25.46 6.26 -13.45
CA ALA A 124 -26.74 5.79 -12.92
C ALA A 124 -26.56 4.91 -11.69
N LEU A 125 -25.60 3.97 -11.73
CA LEU A 125 -25.27 3.13 -10.58
C LEU A 125 -24.72 3.96 -9.42
N SER A 126 -23.85 4.91 -9.70
CA SER A 126 -23.28 5.81 -8.68
C SER A 126 -24.37 6.62 -7.97
N LYS A 127 -25.36 7.11 -8.71
CA LYS A 127 -26.53 7.81 -8.15
C LYS A 127 -27.39 6.89 -7.31
N GLN A 128 -27.53 5.62 -7.69
CA GLN A 128 -28.24 4.62 -6.88
C GLN A 128 -27.52 4.37 -5.55
N TYR A 129 -26.19 4.27 -5.56
CA TYR A 129 -25.42 4.17 -4.32
C TYR A 129 -25.63 5.40 -3.44
N ALA A 130 -25.54 6.57 -4.02
CA ALA A 130 -25.74 7.82 -3.29
C ALA A 130 -27.14 7.94 -2.69
N ALA A 131 -28.15 7.42 -3.37
CA ALA A 131 -29.55 7.43 -2.89
C ALA A 131 -29.79 6.51 -1.68
N LEU A 132 -28.91 5.53 -1.41
CA LEU A 132 -29.04 4.65 -0.26
C LEU A 132 -28.75 5.33 1.07
N CYS A 133 -28.06 6.46 1.08
CA CYS A 133 -27.48 7.03 2.28
C CYS A 133 -27.68 8.53 2.41
N ASP A 134 -27.59 9.01 3.63
CA ASP A 134 -27.48 10.43 3.95
C ASP A 134 -26.03 10.90 3.93
N VAL A 135 -25.10 9.98 4.29
CA VAL A 135 -23.66 10.20 4.29
C VAL A 135 -22.96 9.02 3.63
N PHE A 136 -22.12 9.30 2.65
CA PHE A 136 -21.19 8.33 2.08
C PHE A 136 -19.81 8.52 2.69
N VAL A 137 -19.20 7.44 3.17
CA VAL A 137 -17.87 7.45 3.77
C VAL A 137 -16.94 6.58 2.92
N MET A 138 -15.88 7.18 2.42
CA MET A 138 -14.78 6.46 1.75
C MET A 138 -13.71 6.16 2.78
N ASP A 139 -13.49 4.87 3.05
CA ASP A 139 -12.53 4.39 4.06
C ASP A 139 -11.49 3.44 3.45
N ALA A 140 -11.64 3.11 2.17
CA ALA A 140 -10.82 2.11 1.48
C ALA A 140 -9.68 2.77 0.70
N PHE A 141 -8.60 3.11 1.38
CA PHE A 141 -7.42 3.68 0.71
C PHE A 141 -6.89 2.76 -0.39
N GLY A 142 -6.89 1.45 -0.17
CA GLY A 142 -6.38 0.46 -1.12
C GLY A 142 -7.07 0.47 -2.49
N THR A 143 -8.26 1.05 -2.60
CA THR A 143 -9.01 1.20 -3.86
C THR A 143 -9.18 2.66 -4.28
N ALA A 144 -8.58 3.60 -3.56
CA ALA A 144 -8.74 5.03 -3.82
C ALA A 144 -8.16 5.49 -5.18
N HIS A 145 -7.27 4.68 -5.76
CA HIS A 145 -6.67 4.92 -7.08
C HIS A 145 -7.56 4.46 -8.25
N ARG A 146 -8.71 3.85 -7.96
CA ARG A 146 -9.63 3.34 -8.99
C ARG A 146 -10.87 4.23 -9.07
N ALA A 147 -11.14 4.77 -10.26
CA ALA A 147 -12.38 5.49 -10.54
C ALA A 147 -13.50 4.49 -10.85
N GLN A 148 -14.16 4.00 -9.81
CA GLN A 148 -15.27 3.05 -9.89
C GLN A 148 -16.50 3.61 -9.19
N ALA A 149 -17.68 3.02 -9.40
CA ALA A 149 -18.92 3.56 -8.84
C ALA A 149 -18.90 3.64 -7.32
N SER A 150 -18.37 2.62 -6.63
CA SER A 150 -18.32 2.58 -5.16
C SER A 150 -17.17 3.38 -4.54
N THR A 151 -16.17 3.75 -5.31
CA THR A 151 -14.98 4.46 -4.80
C THR A 151 -14.91 5.92 -5.22
N HIS A 152 -15.52 6.26 -6.34
CA HIS A 152 -15.47 7.59 -6.95
C HIS A 152 -16.86 8.14 -7.23
N GLY A 153 -17.68 7.41 -7.98
CA GLY A 153 -19.01 7.89 -8.39
C GLY A 153 -19.93 8.19 -7.21
N ALA A 154 -19.95 7.32 -6.21
CA ALA A 154 -20.75 7.53 -5.00
C ALA A 154 -20.35 8.82 -4.26
N ILE A 155 -19.06 9.14 -4.23
CA ILE A 155 -18.56 10.40 -3.64
C ILE A 155 -19.14 11.60 -4.40
N ARG A 156 -19.17 11.53 -5.72
CA ARG A 156 -19.62 12.64 -6.55
C ARG A 156 -21.09 12.99 -6.33
N PHE A 157 -21.93 11.99 -6.11
CA PHE A 157 -23.40 12.16 -6.08
C PHE A 157 -24.02 12.08 -4.69
N ALA A 158 -23.29 11.67 -3.67
CA ALA A 158 -23.79 11.60 -2.30
C ALA A 158 -24.19 13.00 -1.77
N LYS A 159 -25.18 13.04 -0.89
CA LYS A 159 -25.56 14.30 -0.23
C LYS A 159 -24.39 14.86 0.58
N VAL A 160 -23.77 14.02 1.39
CA VAL A 160 -22.56 14.33 2.13
C VAL A 160 -21.55 13.23 1.85
N ALA A 161 -20.31 13.59 1.50
CA ALA A 161 -19.22 12.66 1.26
C ALA A 161 -18.06 12.96 2.22
N ALA A 162 -17.58 11.95 2.93
CA ALA A 162 -16.54 12.09 3.93
C ALA A 162 -15.47 11.02 3.78
N GLY A 163 -14.27 11.32 4.27
CA GLY A 163 -13.22 10.32 4.47
C GLY A 163 -13.37 9.65 5.82
N GLY A 164 -13.26 8.33 5.83
CA GLY A 164 -13.27 7.56 7.06
C GLY A 164 -11.93 7.61 7.81
N PRO A 165 -11.91 7.18 9.09
CA PRO A 165 -10.70 7.19 9.90
C PRO A 165 -9.52 6.45 9.28
N LEU A 166 -9.75 5.30 8.62
CA LEU A 166 -8.69 4.51 8.00
C LEU A 166 -8.08 5.23 6.80
N LEU A 167 -8.91 5.78 5.91
CA LEU A 167 -8.45 6.59 4.79
C LEU A 167 -7.67 7.81 5.26
N MET A 168 -8.21 8.52 6.25
CA MET A 168 -7.59 9.76 6.73
C MET A 168 -6.27 9.50 7.44
N ALA A 169 -6.15 8.40 8.19
CA ALA A 169 -4.88 8.00 8.80
C ALA A 169 -3.79 7.75 7.74
N GLU A 170 -4.16 7.08 6.64
CA GLU A 170 -3.25 6.84 5.51
C GLU A 170 -2.79 8.16 4.88
N LEU A 171 -3.74 9.06 4.58
CA LEU A 171 -3.42 10.35 3.97
C LEU A 171 -2.58 11.25 4.91
N ASP A 172 -2.89 11.24 6.20
CA ASP A 172 -2.13 12.01 7.19
C ASP A 172 -0.69 11.49 7.32
N ALA A 173 -0.51 10.16 7.31
CA ALA A 173 0.82 9.56 7.36
C ALA A 173 1.65 9.89 6.10
N LEU A 174 1.02 9.80 4.92
CA LEU A 174 1.68 10.14 3.66
C LEU A 174 2.03 11.63 3.57
N ALA A 175 1.17 12.51 4.03
CA ALA A 175 1.45 13.94 4.10
C ALA A 175 2.63 14.23 5.03
N LYS A 176 2.66 13.61 6.20
CA LYS A 176 3.77 13.75 7.15
C LYS A 176 5.10 13.25 6.57
N ALA A 177 5.06 12.18 5.77
CA ALA A 177 6.27 11.62 5.17
C ALA A 177 6.79 12.44 3.97
N LEU A 178 5.90 13.03 3.15
CA LEU A 178 6.26 13.58 1.85
C LEU A 178 6.05 15.08 1.71
N GLU A 179 5.04 15.66 2.35
CA GLU A 179 4.75 17.09 2.22
C GLU A 179 5.54 17.94 3.22
N HIS A 180 5.65 17.45 4.44
CA HIS A 180 6.35 18.14 5.53
C HIS A 180 7.26 17.17 6.29
N PRO A 181 8.23 16.50 5.57
CA PRO A 181 9.07 15.51 6.21
C PRO A 181 10.07 16.15 7.19
N ALA A 182 10.27 15.47 8.32
CA ALA A 182 11.47 15.69 9.11
C ALA A 182 12.66 15.17 8.30
N ARG A 183 13.68 16.00 8.10
CA ARG A 183 14.83 15.66 7.28
C ARG A 183 15.99 15.12 8.12
N PRO A 184 16.87 14.29 7.57
CA PRO A 184 16.87 13.82 6.17
C PRO A 184 15.67 12.90 5.86
N LEU A 185 15.10 13.08 4.67
CA LEU A 185 14.10 12.16 4.12
C LEU A 185 14.84 11.08 3.32
N LEU A 186 14.74 9.84 3.80
CA LEU A 186 15.35 8.69 3.17
C LEU A 186 14.27 7.78 2.60
N ALA A 187 14.39 7.42 1.34
CA ALA A 187 13.52 6.42 0.71
C ALA A 187 14.32 5.17 0.38
N ILE A 188 13.68 4.02 0.50
CA ILE A 188 14.19 2.72 0.06
C ILE A 188 13.24 2.22 -1.01
N VAL A 189 13.73 2.08 -2.24
CA VAL A 189 12.98 1.55 -3.37
C VAL A 189 13.72 0.35 -3.91
N ALA A 190 13.11 -0.81 -3.78
CA ALA A 190 13.70 -2.05 -4.24
C ALA A 190 12.68 -2.85 -5.07
N GLY A 191 13.19 -3.65 -5.97
CA GLY A 191 12.37 -4.47 -6.86
C GLY A 191 13.23 -5.08 -7.96
N SER A 192 12.60 -5.84 -8.84
CA SER A 192 13.31 -6.57 -9.90
C SER A 192 13.73 -5.66 -11.06
N LYS A 193 12.95 -4.62 -11.37
CA LYS A 193 13.12 -3.84 -12.60
C LYS A 193 12.95 -2.34 -12.38
N VAL A 194 13.86 -1.54 -12.94
CA VAL A 194 13.73 -0.07 -13.03
C VAL A 194 12.48 0.30 -13.81
N SER A 195 12.21 -0.39 -14.94
CA SER A 195 11.06 -0.10 -15.81
C SER A 195 9.73 -0.12 -15.09
N THR A 196 9.53 -1.03 -14.12
CA THR A 196 8.28 -1.13 -13.35
C THR A 196 8.16 -0.09 -12.25
N LYS A 197 9.26 0.53 -11.84
CA LYS A 197 9.29 1.52 -10.76
C LYS A 197 9.90 2.87 -11.18
N LEU A 198 9.99 3.11 -12.49
CA LEU A 198 10.61 4.33 -13.02
C LEU A 198 9.91 5.60 -12.53
N GLU A 199 8.57 5.63 -12.56
CA GLU A 199 7.80 6.78 -12.10
C GLU A 199 8.00 7.02 -10.61
N LEU A 200 8.05 5.95 -9.82
CA LEU A 200 8.31 6.02 -8.39
C LEU A 200 9.70 6.59 -8.10
N LEU A 201 10.72 6.05 -8.77
CA LEU A 201 12.11 6.53 -8.63
C LEU A 201 12.22 8.00 -9.01
N SER A 202 11.65 8.40 -10.14
CA SER A 202 11.68 9.78 -10.62
C SER A 202 10.96 10.74 -9.70
N SER A 203 9.80 10.35 -9.15
CA SER A 203 9.05 11.15 -8.20
C SER A 203 9.80 11.32 -6.88
N LEU A 204 10.32 10.24 -6.34
CA LEU A 204 11.01 10.27 -5.05
C LEU A 204 12.35 10.99 -5.12
N VAL A 205 13.12 10.81 -6.20
CA VAL A 205 14.42 11.47 -6.35
C VAL A 205 14.30 12.99 -6.32
N SER A 206 13.14 13.54 -6.68
CA SER A 206 12.88 14.98 -6.62
C SER A 206 12.56 15.49 -5.20
N LYS A 207 12.36 14.59 -4.23
CA LYS A 207 11.90 14.95 -2.88
C LYS A 207 12.85 14.53 -1.78
N VAL A 208 13.59 13.45 -1.97
CA VAL A 208 14.41 12.83 -0.93
C VAL A 208 15.78 13.46 -0.80
N ASP A 209 16.40 13.27 0.35
CA ASP A 209 17.80 13.57 0.59
C ASP A 209 18.68 12.37 0.26
N GLN A 210 18.16 11.17 0.47
CA GLN A 210 18.85 9.92 0.18
C GLN A 210 17.88 8.90 -0.40
N LEU A 211 18.31 8.19 -1.44
CA LEU A 211 17.53 7.13 -2.08
C LEU A 211 18.35 5.84 -2.10
N ILE A 212 17.97 4.87 -1.30
CA ILE A 212 18.54 3.53 -1.32
C ILE A 212 17.79 2.71 -2.36
N VAL A 213 18.51 2.09 -3.28
CA VAL A 213 17.95 1.18 -4.27
C VAL A 213 18.35 -0.27 -3.94
N GLY A 214 17.49 -1.23 -4.27
CA GLY A 214 17.73 -2.63 -3.96
C GLY A 214 17.23 -3.58 -5.04
N GLY A 215 17.65 -4.84 -4.95
CA GLY A 215 17.27 -5.89 -5.88
C GLY A 215 17.79 -5.67 -7.29
N GLY A 216 17.03 -6.08 -8.31
CA GLY A 216 17.39 -5.87 -9.71
C GLY A 216 17.53 -4.40 -10.10
N ILE A 217 16.80 -3.53 -9.41
CA ILE A 217 16.96 -2.07 -9.57
C ILE A 217 18.40 -1.67 -9.22
N ALA A 218 18.90 -2.11 -8.05
CA ALA A 218 20.26 -1.82 -7.63
C ALA A 218 21.28 -2.36 -8.64
N ASN A 219 21.06 -3.53 -9.22
CA ASN A 219 21.94 -4.12 -10.21
C ASN A 219 22.07 -3.24 -11.46
N THR A 220 20.97 -2.63 -11.89
CA THR A 220 21.00 -1.68 -13.01
C THR A 220 21.81 -0.43 -12.65
N PHE A 221 21.68 0.08 -11.42
CA PHE A 221 22.50 1.20 -10.94
C PHE A 221 23.99 0.82 -10.80
N ILE A 222 24.29 -0.39 -10.33
CA ILE A 222 25.68 -0.91 -10.25
C ILE A 222 26.29 -0.99 -11.66
N ALA A 223 25.53 -1.50 -12.63
CA ALA A 223 25.97 -1.52 -14.04
C ALA A 223 26.18 -0.10 -14.59
N ALA A 224 25.33 0.85 -14.19
CA ALA A 224 25.48 2.26 -14.58
C ALA A 224 26.77 2.89 -14.03
N MET A 225 27.29 2.37 -12.91
CA MET A 225 28.58 2.78 -12.34
C MET A 225 29.78 2.13 -13.04
N GLY A 226 29.55 1.28 -14.05
CA GLY A 226 30.59 0.63 -14.83
C GLY A 226 31.05 -0.73 -14.31
N HIS A 227 30.35 -1.29 -13.32
CA HIS A 227 30.68 -2.61 -12.76
C HIS A 227 29.97 -3.73 -13.51
N SER A 228 30.61 -4.90 -13.59
CA SER A 228 29.96 -6.11 -14.06
C SER A 228 28.97 -6.62 -12.99
N VAL A 229 27.81 -7.06 -13.42
CA VAL A 229 26.81 -7.69 -12.56
C VAL A 229 26.65 -9.20 -12.83
N GLY A 230 27.55 -9.78 -13.65
CA GLY A 230 27.52 -11.18 -14.00
C GLY A 230 26.20 -11.56 -14.69
N LYS A 231 25.56 -12.61 -14.20
CA LYS A 231 24.25 -13.04 -14.71
C LYS A 231 23.07 -12.56 -13.84
N SER A 232 23.28 -11.51 -13.05
CA SER A 232 22.25 -10.90 -12.24
C SER A 232 21.13 -10.31 -13.09
N LEU A 233 19.94 -10.23 -12.51
CA LEU A 233 18.82 -9.52 -13.09
C LEU A 233 19.19 -8.05 -13.28
N VAL A 234 19.18 -7.56 -14.52
CA VAL A 234 19.57 -6.21 -14.89
C VAL A 234 18.81 -5.79 -16.16
N GLU A 235 18.59 -4.49 -16.32
CA GLU A 235 17.97 -3.92 -17.52
C GLU A 235 19.01 -3.09 -18.29
N PRO A 236 19.73 -3.68 -19.29
CA PRO A 236 20.76 -2.97 -20.03
C PRO A 236 20.26 -1.71 -20.73
N ASP A 237 19.01 -1.73 -21.22
CA ASP A 237 18.41 -0.59 -21.93
C ASP A 237 18.11 0.60 -21.01
N LEU A 238 18.15 0.42 -19.69
CA LEU A 238 17.86 1.46 -18.70
C LEU A 238 19.09 1.93 -17.93
N ILE A 239 20.28 1.52 -18.32
CA ILE A 239 21.53 1.98 -17.71
C ILE A 239 21.68 3.50 -17.85
N ASP A 240 21.39 4.06 -19.03
CA ASP A 240 21.46 5.52 -19.23
C ASP A 240 20.40 6.25 -18.40
N THR A 241 19.21 5.67 -18.25
CA THR A 241 18.16 6.19 -17.37
C THR A 241 18.62 6.22 -15.90
N ALA A 242 19.28 5.14 -15.44
CA ALA A 242 19.83 5.09 -14.08
C ALA A 242 20.92 6.17 -13.88
N LYS A 243 21.80 6.37 -14.85
CA LYS A 243 22.77 7.46 -14.81
C LYS A 243 22.12 8.82 -14.71
N GLN A 244 21.03 9.05 -15.45
CA GLN A 244 20.30 10.31 -15.41
C GLN A 244 19.65 10.53 -14.04
N ILE A 245 19.06 9.50 -13.46
CA ILE A 245 18.46 9.57 -12.11
C ILE A 245 19.52 9.95 -11.07
N MET A 246 20.72 9.34 -11.15
CA MET A 246 21.83 9.67 -10.26
C MET A 246 22.30 11.11 -10.45
N ALA A 247 22.39 11.58 -11.69
CA ALA A 247 22.77 12.95 -12.01
C ALA A 247 21.74 13.97 -11.47
N ASP A 248 20.46 13.68 -11.64
CA ASP A 248 19.36 14.53 -11.15
C ASP A 248 19.39 14.63 -9.62
N ALA A 249 19.64 13.52 -8.94
CA ALA A 249 19.78 13.51 -7.48
C ALA A 249 20.96 14.40 -7.04
N LYS A 250 22.12 14.22 -7.65
CA LYS A 250 23.32 14.98 -7.33
C LYS A 250 23.13 16.48 -7.57
N ALA A 251 22.46 16.85 -8.66
CA ALA A 251 22.17 18.25 -8.98
C ALA A 251 21.31 18.93 -7.90
N ARG A 252 20.49 18.18 -7.19
CA ARG A 252 19.65 18.64 -6.07
C ARG A 252 20.33 18.57 -4.70
N GLY A 253 21.56 18.05 -4.64
CA GLY A 253 22.22 17.78 -3.36
C GLY A 253 21.74 16.52 -2.66
N ALA A 254 20.99 15.66 -3.34
CA ALA A 254 20.58 14.35 -2.84
C ALA A 254 21.63 13.28 -3.21
N ASP A 255 21.58 12.15 -2.54
CA ASP A 255 22.48 11.03 -2.76
C ASP A 255 21.73 9.74 -3.04
N ILE A 256 22.25 8.96 -4.01
CA ILE A 256 21.81 7.59 -4.27
C ILE A 256 22.98 6.69 -3.97
N PRO A 257 23.15 6.20 -2.72
CA PRO A 257 24.23 5.29 -2.42
C PRO A 257 24.01 3.97 -3.12
N VAL A 258 25.08 3.44 -3.74
CA VAL A 258 25.06 2.12 -4.36
C VAL A 258 25.90 1.14 -3.55
N PRO A 259 25.62 -0.16 -3.62
CA PRO A 259 26.38 -1.15 -2.88
C PRO A 259 27.88 -1.10 -3.18
N THR A 260 28.71 -1.20 -2.15
CA THR A 260 30.16 -1.38 -2.26
C THR A 260 30.55 -2.85 -2.18
N ASP A 261 29.72 -3.66 -1.55
CA ASP A 261 29.84 -5.12 -1.51
C ASP A 261 28.46 -5.75 -1.72
N VAL A 262 28.48 -6.98 -2.16
CA VAL A 262 27.28 -7.76 -2.52
C VAL A 262 27.43 -9.20 -2.05
N VAL A 263 26.30 -9.90 -1.95
CA VAL A 263 26.26 -11.35 -1.73
C VAL A 263 25.83 -11.98 -3.04
N VAL A 264 26.68 -12.84 -3.56
CA VAL A 264 26.46 -13.49 -4.85
C VAL A 264 26.32 -15.01 -4.69
N ALA A 265 25.64 -15.61 -5.66
CA ALA A 265 25.50 -17.07 -5.76
C ALA A 265 25.52 -17.49 -7.24
N PRO A 266 25.81 -18.77 -7.54
CA PRO A 266 25.79 -19.24 -8.93
C PRO A 266 24.40 -19.44 -9.50
N ALA A 267 23.36 -19.46 -8.64
CA ALA A 267 21.99 -19.71 -9.05
C ALA A 267 20.99 -19.07 -8.06
N PHE A 268 19.79 -18.83 -8.53
CA PHE A 268 18.67 -18.39 -7.69
C PHE A 268 18.05 -19.61 -7.01
N ALA A 269 18.60 -19.98 -5.84
CA ALA A 269 18.14 -21.11 -5.05
C ALA A 269 18.43 -20.90 -3.58
N ALA A 270 17.56 -21.40 -2.72
CA ALA A 270 17.68 -21.25 -1.26
C ALA A 270 18.97 -21.87 -0.70
N ASP A 271 19.44 -22.94 -1.31
CA ASP A 271 20.64 -23.70 -0.92
C ASP A 271 21.89 -23.34 -1.72
N ALA A 272 21.80 -22.33 -2.61
CA ALA A 272 22.96 -21.89 -3.37
C ALA A 272 24.03 -21.30 -2.43
N PRO A 273 25.33 -21.63 -2.68
CA PRO A 273 26.40 -21.11 -1.84
C PRO A 273 26.51 -19.59 -1.96
N ALA A 274 26.44 -18.89 -0.83
CA ALA A 274 26.53 -17.44 -0.73
C ALA A 274 27.98 -17.01 -0.54
N THR A 275 28.43 -16.04 -1.35
CA THR A 275 29.77 -15.47 -1.24
C THR A 275 29.68 -13.95 -1.21
N VAL A 276 30.35 -13.34 -0.22
CA VAL A 276 30.47 -11.88 -0.15
C VAL A 276 31.61 -11.46 -1.07
N LYS A 277 31.33 -10.51 -1.96
CA LYS A 277 32.33 -9.94 -2.88
C LYS A 277 32.24 -8.41 -2.90
N ALA A 278 33.35 -7.76 -3.12
CA ALA A 278 33.35 -6.35 -3.48
C ALA A 278 32.55 -6.20 -4.79
N VAL A 279 31.87 -5.06 -4.95
CA VAL A 279 31.00 -4.83 -6.11
C VAL A 279 31.77 -4.86 -7.44
N ASP A 280 33.05 -4.52 -7.42
CA ASP A 280 33.94 -4.57 -8.60
C ASP A 280 34.57 -5.94 -8.85
N ALA A 281 34.30 -6.94 -8.00
CA ALA A 281 34.84 -8.29 -8.11
C ALA A 281 33.79 -9.34 -8.50
N VAL A 282 32.66 -8.91 -9.01
CA VAL A 282 31.59 -9.81 -9.48
C VAL A 282 32.00 -10.47 -10.79
N ASP A 283 31.96 -11.81 -10.80
CA ASP A 283 32.33 -12.61 -11.98
C ASP A 283 31.15 -12.87 -12.91
N ALA A 284 31.44 -13.29 -14.14
CA ALA A 284 30.41 -13.56 -15.14
C ALA A 284 29.40 -14.63 -14.73
N GLY A 285 29.80 -15.58 -13.88
CA GLY A 285 28.92 -16.64 -13.36
C GLY A 285 28.16 -16.27 -12.10
N ASP A 286 28.35 -15.08 -11.56
CA ASP A 286 27.75 -14.66 -10.31
C ASP A 286 26.35 -14.03 -10.53
N MET A 287 25.47 -14.28 -9.59
CA MET A 287 24.17 -13.65 -9.49
C MET A 287 24.08 -12.89 -8.15
N ILE A 288 23.88 -11.59 -8.20
CA ILE A 288 23.73 -10.77 -6.99
C ILE A 288 22.35 -11.01 -6.40
N LEU A 289 22.30 -11.49 -5.15
CA LEU A 289 21.05 -11.83 -4.45
C LEU A 289 20.83 -11.04 -3.17
N ASP A 290 21.82 -10.26 -2.71
CA ASP A 290 21.69 -9.38 -1.55
C ASP A 290 22.81 -8.32 -1.58
N ILE A 291 22.61 -7.27 -0.79
CA ILE A 291 23.71 -6.34 -0.46
C ILE A 291 24.68 -7.03 0.50
N GLY A 292 25.94 -6.64 0.46
CA GLY A 292 26.94 -7.15 1.39
C GLY A 292 26.84 -6.52 2.78
N PRO A 293 27.56 -7.09 3.76
CA PRO A 293 27.50 -6.63 5.15
C PRO A 293 28.01 -5.20 5.36
N ASP A 294 29.03 -4.76 4.61
CA ASP A 294 29.54 -3.39 4.72
C ASP A 294 28.52 -2.38 4.18
N THR A 295 27.88 -2.70 3.07
CA THR A 295 26.80 -1.89 2.50
C THR A 295 25.61 -1.81 3.46
N ALA A 296 25.21 -2.95 4.03
CA ALA A 296 24.11 -3.01 4.99
C ALA A 296 24.39 -2.15 6.22
N ALA A 297 25.60 -2.20 6.76
CA ALA A 297 26.01 -1.37 7.90
C ALA A 297 25.96 0.13 7.56
N ARG A 298 26.42 0.50 6.36
CA ARG A 298 26.36 1.90 5.90
C ARG A 298 24.92 2.38 5.73
N TYR A 299 24.06 1.55 5.17
CA TYR A 299 22.64 1.90 5.02
C TYR A 299 21.93 2.00 6.36
N ALA A 300 22.27 1.10 7.31
CA ALA A 300 21.75 1.17 8.67
C ALA A 300 22.12 2.50 9.36
N GLU A 301 23.33 2.99 9.14
CA GLU A 301 23.76 4.27 9.70
C GLU A 301 22.99 5.45 9.07
N LEU A 302 22.74 5.42 7.77
CA LEU A 302 21.90 6.41 7.10
C LEU A 302 20.47 6.41 7.68
N ILE A 303 19.89 5.24 7.91
CA ILE A 303 18.56 5.08 8.51
C ILE A 303 18.54 5.62 9.93
N LYS A 304 19.57 5.33 10.72
CA LYS A 304 19.70 5.82 12.10
C LYS A 304 19.65 7.35 12.18
N ASN A 305 20.24 8.03 11.21
CA ASN A 305 20.33 9.48 11.17
C ASN A 305 19.19 10.15 10.38
N ALA A 306 18.28 9.37 9.79
CA ALA A 306 17.15 9.91 9.06
C ALA A 306 16.09 10.53 9.99
N GLY A 307 15.39 11.53 9.50
CA GLY A 307 14.21 12.09 10.15
C GLY A 307 12.93 11.39 9.71
N THR A 308 12.91 10.96 8.46
CA THR A 308 11.77 10.24 7.85
C THR A 308 12.30 9.12 6.95
N VAL A 309 11.66 7.95 7.00
CA VAL A 309 11.99 6.80 6.15
C VAL A 309 10.73 6.33 5.42
N VAL A 310 10.81 6.26 4.09
CA VAL A 310 9.78 5.65 3.24
C VAL A 310 10.34 4.35 2.69
N TRP A 311 9.76 3.22 3.06
CA TRP A 311 10.28 1.91 2.73
C TRP A 311 9.37 1.15 1.78
N ASN A 312 9.86 0.86 0.58
CA ASN A 312 9.19 0.07 -0.44
C ASN A 312 10.16 -0.92 -1.08
N GLY A 313 10.13 -2.14 -0.60
CA GLY A 313 10.82 -3.29 -1.18
C GLY A 313 12.05 -3.77 -0.40
N PRO A 314 12.30 -5.09 -0.42
CA PRO A 314 13.46 -5.71 0.19
C PRO A 314 14.71 -5.50 -0.69
N VAL A 315 15.88 -5.39 -0.05
CA VAL A 315 17.16 -5.14 -0.75
C VAL A 315 17.88 -6.42 -1.18
N GLY A 316 17.30 -7.56 -0.92
CA GLY A 316 17.80 -8.87 -1.32
C GLY A 316 16.69 -9.91 -1.36
N VAL A 317 17.03 -11.14 -1.71
CA VAL A 317 16.08 -12.26 -1.78
C VAL A 317 15.90 -12.81 -0.36
N PHE A 318 15.21 -12.03 0.47
CA PHE A 318 15.09 -12.30 1.91
C PHE A 318 14.29 -13.56 2.24
N GLU A 319 13.50 -14.07 1.31
CA GLU A 319 12.81 -15.35 1.43
C GLU A 319 13.78 -16.51 1.63
N PHE A 320 15.01 -16.38 1.12
CA PHE A 320 16.10 -17.30 1.35
C PHE A 320 16.99 -16.74 2.47
N ASP A 321 17.13 -17.43 3.57
CA ASP A 321 17.85 -16.93 4.74
C ASP A 321 19.30 -16.52 4.43
N ALA A 322 19.97 -17.22 3.51
CA ALA A 322 21.32 -16.89 3.08
C ALA A 322 21.43 -15.51 2.42
N PHE A 323 20.33 -14.96 1.90
CA PHE A 323 20.26 -13.70 1.16
C PHE A 323 19.32 -12.69 1.82
N GLY A 324 19.05 -12.89 3.10
CA GLY A 324 18.15 -12.04 3.89
C GLY A 324 18.84 -11.05 4.82
N HIS A 325 20.16 -11.15 5.00
CA HIS A 325 20.89 -10.34 5.97
C HIS A 325 20.74 -8.84 5.72
N GLY A 326 20.84 -8.41 4.47
CA GLY A 326 20.69 -7.00 4.12
C GLY A 326 19.31 -6.44 4.51
N THR A 327 18.26 -7.12 4.11
CA THR A 327 16.88 -6.72 4.42
C THR A 327 16.64 -6.74 5.94
N GLN A 328 17.12 -7.75 6.64
CA GLN A 328 17.01 -7.84 8.10
C GLN A 328 17.73 -6.68 8.78
N THR A 329 18.93 -6.34 8.33
CA THR A 329 19.70 -5.22 8.89
C THR A 329 18.97 -3.90 8.72
N LEU A 330 18.42 -3.65 7.53
CA LEU A 330 17.65 -2.44 7.28
C LEU A 330 16.35 -2.42 8.12
N ALA A 331 15.64 -3.54 8.18
CA ALA A 331 14.42 -3.66 8.97
C ALA A 331 14.67 -3.33 10.44
N ARG A 332 15.72 -3.88 11.03
CA ARG A 332 16.08 -3.60 12.41
C ARG A 332 16.55 -2.18 12.64
N ALA A 333 17.26 -1.58 11.68
CA ALA A 333 17.66 -0.20 11.74
C ALA A 333 16.44 0.73 11.72
N ILE A 334 15.44 0.44 10.89
CA ILE A 334 14.17 1.19 10.85
C ILE A 334 13.45 1.07 12.20
N ALA A 335 13.36 -0.14 12.73
CA ALA A 335 12.70 -0.42 14.01
C ALA A 335 13.36 0.34 15.18
N ALA A 336 14.69 0.43 15.18
CA ALA A 336 15.45 1.12 16.23
C ALA A 336 15.55 2.63 16.02
N SER A 337 15.20 3.13 14.84
CA SER A 337 15.33 4.55 14.48
C SER A 337 14.29 5.41 15.18
N LYS A 338 14.65 6.67 15.44
CA LYS A 338 13.72 7.72 15.88
C LYS A 338 12.95 8.37 14.73
N ALA A 339 13.26 7.99 13.48
CA ALA A 339 12.60 8.52 12.30
C ALA A 339 11.12 8.16 12.28
N PHE A 340 10.31 9.04 11.69
CA PHE A 340 8.97 8.65 11.25
C PHE A 340 9.12 7.70 10.08
N SER A 341 8.66 6.46 10.22
CA SER A 341 8.81 5.43 9.20
C SER A 341 7.46 5.00 8.65
N ILE A 342 7.39 4.88 7.32
CA ILE A 342 6.23 4.34 6.63
C ILE A 342 6.70 3.21 5.71
N ALA A 343 6.03 2.06 5.81
CA ALA A 343 6.31 0.89 4.99
C ALA A 343 5.07 0.50 4.19
N GLY A 344 5.25 0.16 2.94
CA GLY A 344 4.15 -0.29 2.07
C GLY A 344 4.64 -1.15 0.92
N GLY A 345 3.70 -1.89 0.34
CA GLY A 345 3.96 -2.89 -0.69
C GLY A 345 4.02 -4.31 -0.10
N GLY A 346 3.55 -5.30 -0.87
CA GLY A 346 3.39 -6.67 -0.39
C GLY A 346 4.68 -7.30 0.12
N ASP A 347 5.79 -7.16 -0.61
CA ASP A 347 7.08 -7.71 -0.21
C ASP A 347 7.65 -7.00 1.02
N THR A 348 7.39 -5.70 1.15
CA THR A 348 7.80 -4.93 2.32
C THR A 348 7.08 -5.43 3.57
N LEU A 349 5.77 -5.62 3.48
CA LEU A 349 4.95 -6.13 4.58
C LEU A 349 5.37 -7.55 4.97
N ALA A 350 5.73 -8.38 4.00
CA ALA A 350 6.27 -9.71 4.26
C ALA A 350 7.59 -9.65 5.05
N ALA A 351 8.47 -8.70 4.74
CA ALA A 351 9.71 -8.48 5.49
C ALA A 351 9.44 -7.97 6.90
N VAL A 352 8.50 -7.02 7.05
CA VAL A 352 8.07 -6.52 8.37
C VAL A 352 7.59 -7.67 9.23
N ASP A 353 6.79 -8.56 8.67
CA ASP A 353 6.25 -9.73 9.36
C ASP A 353 7.36 -10.74 9.72
N LYS A 354 8.20 -11.08 8.75
CA LYS A 354 9.30 -12.04 8.96
C LYS A 354 10.23 -11.61 10.09
N TYR A 355 10.56 -10.34 10.18
CA TYR A 355 11.49 -9.83 11.19
C TYR A 355 10.82 -9.27 12.44
N GLY A 356 9.48 -9.37 12.52
CA GLY A 356 8.72 -9.06 13.73
C GLY A 356 8.78 -7.61 14.18
N ILE A 357 8.82 -6.66 13.24
CA ILE A 357 9.00 -5.23 13.55
C ILE A 357 7.74 -4.38 13.34
N ALA A 358 6.58 -5.00 13.19
CA ALA A 358 5.34 -4.26 12.88
C ALA A 358 5.04 -3.13 13.87
N ASP A 359 5.29 -3.36 15.15
CA ASP A 359 4.98 -2.39 16.20
C ASP A 359 5.97 -1.22 16.26
N GLU A 360 7.14 -1.36 15.64
CA GLU A 360 8.19 -0.34 15.64
C GLU A 360 8.21 0.51 14.37
N VAL A 361 7.45 0.13 13.34
CA VAL A 361 7.24 0.97 12.15
C VAL A 361 6.14 1.97 12.47
N SER A 362 6.38 3.27 12.20
CA SER A 362 5.44 4.32 12.58
C SER A 362 4.08 4.18 11.88
N TYR A 363 4.08 3.81 10.62
CA TYR A 363 2.86 3.54 9.86
C TYR A 363 3.10 2.45 8.82
N ILE A 364 2.22 1.46 8.78
CA ILE A 364 2.24 0.39 7.79
C ILE A 364 1.06 0.60 6.84
N SER A 365 1.36 0.87 5.56
CA SER A 365 0.34 1.02 4.54
C SER A 365 -0.11 -0.34 4.02
N THR A 366 -1.40 -0.60 4.06
CA THR A 366 -2.01 -1.76 3.41
C THR A 366 -2.57 -1.42 2.02
N GLY A 367 -2.31 -0.19 1.55
CA GLY A 367 -2.90 0.36 0.33
C GLY A 367 -2.35 -0.20 -0.98
N GLY A 368 -1.26 -0.96 -0.96
CA GLY A 368 -0.73 -1.61 -2.16
C GLY A 368 -0.52 -0.64 -3.33
N GLY A 369 -1.28 -0.84 -4.41
CA GLY A 369 -1.19 -0.01 -5.61
C GLY A 369 -1.50 1.46 -5.37
N ALA A 370 -2.46 1.78 -4.52
CA ALA A 370 -2.79 3.17 -4.18
C ALA A 370 -1.63 3.86 -3.45
N PHE A 371 -0.97 3.16 -2.55
CA PHE A 371 0.24 3.65 -1.88
C PHE A 371 1.34 3.99 -2.88
N LEU A 372 1.61 3.09 -3.82
CA LEU A 372 2.63 3.30 -4.86
C LEU A 372 2.26 4.46 -5.78
N GLU A 373 1.01 4.55 -6.23
CA GLU A 373 0.57 5.66 -7.09
C GLU A 373 0.66 7.00 -6.36
N PHE A 374 0.37 7.03 -5.07
CA PHE A 374 0.56 8.25 -4.28
C PHE A 374 2.04 8.65 -4.22
N LEU A 375 2.94 7.70 -3.96
CA LEU A 375 4.38 7.95 -3.96
C LEU A 375 4.90 8.41 -5.32
N GLU A 376 4.28 7.95 -6.41
CA GLU A 376 4.59 8.38 -7.78
C GLU A 376 4.12 9.80 -8.09
N GLY A 377 3.42 10.44 -7.17
CA GLY A 377 2.88 11.79 -7.34
C GLY A 377 1.57 11.84 -8.10
N LYS A 378 0.92 10.71 -8.32
CA LYS A 378 -0.37 10.64 -9.02
C LYS A 378 -1.51 11.09 -8.11
N GLU A 379 -2.51 11.75 -8.69
CA GLU A 379 -3.76 12.03 -8.01
C GLU A 379 -4.59 10.75 -7.92
N LEU A 380 -5.13 10.49 -6.73
CA LEU A 380 -6.02 9.35 -6.52
C LEU A 380 -7.46 9.82 -6.75
N PRO A 381 -8.21 9.21 -7.69
CA PRO A 381 -9.56 9.69 -8.04
C PRO A 381 -10.50 9.88 -6.84
N ALA A 382 -10.52 8.93 -5.90
CA ALA A 382 -11.37 9.05 -4.72
C ALA A 382 -10.97 10.22 -3.83
N VAL A 383 -9.68 10.45 -3.64
CA VAL A 383 -9.16 11.55 -2.83
C VAL A 383 -9.47 12.89 -3.47
N THR A 384 -9.26 13.00 -4.78
CA THR A 384 -9.59 14.20 -5.54
C THR A 384 -11.07 14.52 -5.45
N ALA A 385 -11.95 13.53 -5.61
CA ALA A 385 -13.39 13.70 -5.47
C ALA A 385 -13.79 14.18 -4.07
N LEU A 386 -13.20 13.61 -3.02
CA LEU A 386 -13.45 14.05 -1.65
C LEU A 386 -13.03 15.51 -1.42
N LYS A 387 -11.90 15.92 -1.95
CA LYS A 387 -11.43 17.31 -1.87
C LYS A 387 -12.38 18.27 -2.60
N GLN A 388 -12.88 17.88 -3.76
CA GLN A 388 -13.87 18.69 -4.52
C GLN A 388 -15.17 18.83 -3.76
N ARG A 389 -15.60 17.83 -3.02
CA ARG A 389 -16.84 17.85 -2.23
C ARG A 389 -16.73 18.66 -0.94
N ALA A 390 -15.53 18.93 -0.47
CA ALA A 390 -15.28 19.73 0.73
C ALA A 390 -15.24 21.24 0.46
N GLY A 391 -15.06 21.61 -0.80
CA GLY A 391 -14.89 22.99 -1.22
C GLY A 391 -16.18 23.73 -1.60
#